data_6fbdea1a9b4f8a2129c85e4d45efbbe4
#
_entry.id   6fbdea1a9b4f8a2129c85e4d45efbbe4
#
_cell.length_a   1.000
_cell.length_b   1.000
_cell.length_c   1.000
_cell.angle_alpha   90.00
_cell.angle_beta   90.00
_cell.angle_gamma   90.00
#
_symmetry.space_group_name_H-M   'P 1'
#
loop_
_entity.id
_entity.type
_entity.pdbx_description
1 polymer ?
#
loop_
_entity_poly.entity_id
_entity_poly.type
_entity_poly.pdbx_seq_one_letter_code
_entity_poly.pdbx_strand_id
1 'polypeptide(L)'
;MILDKFNLEGKTALVTGSNKGIGQAYALALAEAGADIIGVSSKGEFSATEKLIKSTGRNFYAYTCDFSDRKALYKFIGNVKNDFPKIEILVNNAGTILRNPIVEHSDEYWDKIIEINLSAQFILAREFGKEMVSRGYGKIVFVASLLSFQGGILVPGYAASKGGIKQLVMAFSNEWASKGVNVNAIAPGYIETNNTKALREDKVRNKAILDRIPAGRWGLPEDLMGAVVFLCSDASNYLNGSIVTVDGGWMGR
;
A
#
# COMPACT_ATOMS: atom_id res chain seq x y z
N MET A 1 9.56 -13.72 23.12
CA MET A 1 8.69 -14.81 22.58
C MET A 1 8.48 -14.57 21.09
N ILE A 2 7.83 -15.49 20.34
CA ILE A 2 7.62 -15.29 18.89
C ILE A 2 6.74 -14.05 18.62
N LEU A 3 5.74 -13.79 19.46
CA LEU A 3 4.85 -12.64 19.30
C LEU A 3 5.56 -11.30 19.47
N ASP A 4 6.65 -11.22 20.23
CA ASP A 4 7.43 -10.01 20.40
C ASP A 4 8.04 -9.51 19.06
N LYS A 5 8.23 -10.42 18.11
CA LYS A 5 8.70 -10.07 16.77
C LYS A 5 7.68 -9.28 15.93
N PHE A 6 6.41 -9.28 16.32
CA PHE A 6 5.35 -8.51 15.68
C PHE A 6 5.14 -7.14 16.32
N ASN A 7 5.82 -6.86 17.43
CA ASN A 7 5.72 -5.58 18.14
C ASN A 7 6.37 -4.46 17.34
N LEU A 8 5.64 -3.35 17.16
CA LEU A 8 6.08 -2.14 16.45
C LEU A 8 6.23 -0.95 17.39
N GLU A 9 6.25 -1.17 18.71
CA GLU A 9 6.44 -0.09 19.68
C GLU A 9 7.73 0.70 19.42
N GLY A 10 7.63 2.03 19.48
CA GLY A 10 8.73 2.95 19.16
C GLY A 10 9.05 3.07 17.67
N LYS A 11 8.26 2.49 16.77
CA LYS A 11 8.38 2.67 15.33
C LYS A 11 7.43 3.76 14.83
N THR A 12 7.84 4.45 13.77
CA THR A 12 6.99 5.38 13.02
C THR A 12 6.71 4.83 11.63
N ALA A 13 5.43 4.74 11.28
CA ALA A 13 4.98 4.24 10.00
C ALA A 13 4.32 5.34 9.15
N LEU A 14 4.84 5.57 7.95
CA LEU A 14 4.21 6.40 6.92
C LEU A 14 3.31 5.53 6.06
N VAL A 15 2.00 5.79 6.07
CA VAL A 15 1.00 5.05 5.31
C VAL A 15 0.31 5.98 4.31
N THR A 16 0.46 5.71 3.02
CA THR A 16 -0.15 6.53 1.96
C THR A 16 -1.56 6.07 1.64
N GLY A 17 -2.48 7.03 1.39
CA GLY A 17 -3.90 6.73 1.13
C GLY A 17 -4.63 6.19 2.37
N SER A 18 -4.23 6.61 3.57
CA SER A 18 -4.69 6.06 4.85
C SER A 18 -5.99 6.65 5.39
N ASN A 19 -6.67 7.49 4.63
CA ASN A 19 -7.91 8.13 5.09
C ASN A 19 -9.16 7.23 5.01
N LYS A 20 -9.09 6.08 4.30
CA LYS A 20 -10.19 5.12 4.15
C LYS A 20 -9.72 3.78 3.58
N GLY A 21 -10.61 2.77 3.62
CA GLY A 21 -10.42 1.48 2.96
C GLY A 21 -9.17 0.75 3.41
N ILE A 22 -8.43 0.15 2.48
CA ILE A 22 -7.23 -0.67 2.78
C ILE A 22 -6.17 0.14 3.54
N GLY A 23 -5.89 1.38 3.11
CA GLY A 23 -4.88 2.20 3.78
C GLY A 23 -5.26 2.59 5.21
N GLN A 24 -6.54 2.79 5.50
CA GLN A 24 -7.03 3.00 6.87
C GLN A 24 -6.85 1.74 7.73
N ALA A 25 -7.20 0.57 7.20
CA ALA A 25 -7.01 -0.71 7.89
C ALA A 25 -5.52 -1.00 8.16
N TYR A 26 -4.64 -0.69 7.20
CA TYR A 26 -3.20 -0.81 7.41
C TYR A 26 -2.70 0.13 8.51
N ALA A 27 -3.13 1.40 8.50
CA ALA A 27 -2.77 2.36 9.53
C ALA A 27 -3.23 1.91 10.92
N LEU A 28 -4.47 1.41 11.03
CA LEU A 28 -5.01 0.87 12.27
C LEU A 28 -4.21 -0.34 12.74
N ALA A 29 -3.95 -1.33 11.86
CA ALA A 29 -3.22 -2.54 12.23
C ALA A 29 -1.80 -2.25 12.74
N LEU A 30 -1.10 -1.30 12.10
CA LEU A 30 0.23 -0.89 12.54
C LEU A 30 0.19 -0.14 13.87
N ALA A 31 -0.86 0.65 14.12
CA ALA A 31 -1.08 1.32 15.40
C ALA A 31 -1.41 0.33 16.52
N GLU A 32 -2.28 -0.65 16.26
CA GLU A 32 -2.57 -1.74 17.22
C GLU A 32 -1.34 -2.58 17.54
N ALA A 33 -0.42 -2.72 16.58
CA ALA A 33 0.88 -3.37 16.79
C ALA A 33 1.92 -2.46 17.51
N GLY A 34 1.60 -1.19 17.77
CA GLY A 34 2.42 -0.28 18.58
C GLY A 34 3.09 0.88 17.83
N ALA A 35 2.91 1.02 16.52
CA ALA A 35 3.52 2.10 15.75
C ALA A 35 2.77 3.42 15.88
N ASP A 36 3.48 4.55 15.86
CA ASP A 36 2.90 5.86 15.57
C ASP A 36 2.73 6.03 14.06
N ILE A 37 1.65 6.69 13.64
CA ILE A 37 1.23 6.72 12.25
C ILE A 37 1.31 8.12 11.65
N ILE A 38 2.01 8.23 10.52
CA ILE A 38 1.94 9.37 9.62
C ILE A 38 1.01 8.98 8.47
N GLY A 39 -0.14 9.65 8.36
CA GLY A 39 -1.12 9.41 7.30
C GLY A 39 -1.05 10.50 6.23
N VAL A 40 -1.10 10.12 4.96
CA VAL A 40 -1.21 11.07 3.85
C VAL A 40 -2.31 10.68 2.88
N SER A 41 -3.10 11.65 2.42
CA SER A 41 -4.09 11.49 1.36
C SER A 41 -4.23 12.77 0.54
N SER A 42 -4.83 12.68 -0.65
CA SER A 42 -5.02 13.83 -1.53
C SER A 42 -6.10 14.83 -1.03
N LYS A 43 -6.99 14.41 -0.13
CA LYS A 43 -8.13 15.23 0.33
C LYS A 43 -8.04 15.68 1.78
N GLY A 44 -7.13 15.15 2.60
CA GLY A 44 -6.96 15.55 3.99
C GLY A 44 -8.13 15.20 4.94
N GLU A 45 -9.00 14.27 4.56
CA GLU A 45 -10.17 13.86 5.36
C GLU A 45 -9.79 12.68 6.26
N PHE A 46 -9.25 12.95 7.46
CA PHE A 46 -8.71 11.93 8.36
C PHE A 46 -9.49 11.69 9.66
N SER A 47 -10.58 12.42 9.92
CA SER A 47 -11.27 12.38 11.23
C SER A 47 -11.60 10.96 11.71
N ALA A 48 -12.07 10.08 10.82
CA ALA A 48 -12.36 8.69 11.16
C ALA A 48 -11.09 7.89 11.46
N THR A 49 -10.06 8.01 10.63
CA THR A 49 -8.77 7.31 10.82
C THR A 49 -8.07 7.78 12.09
N GLU A 50 -8.02 9.07 12.33
CA GLU A 50 -7.42 9.67 13.52
C GLU A 50 -8.10 9.15 14.80
N LYS A 51 -9.44 9.11 14.82
CA LYS A 51 -10.19 8.56 15.96
C LYS A 51 -9.84 7.10 16.23
N LEU A 52 -9.77 6.28 15.17
CA LEU A 52 -9.40 4.86 15.29
C LEU A 52 -7.99 4.68 15.85
N ILE A 53 -7.00 5.42 15.32
CA ILE A 53 -5.62 5.29 15.77
C ILE A 53 -5.44 5.82 17.19
N LYS A 54 -6.02 6.96 17.53
CA LYS A 54 -5.98 7.50 18.90
C LYS A 54 -6.61 6.55 19.94
N SER A 55 -7.61 5.75 19.55
CA SER A 55 -8.19 4.76 20.46
C SER A 55 -7.25 3.59 20.80
N THR A 56 -6.19 3.38 20.03
CA THR A 56 -5.12 2.42 20.34
C THR A 56 -4.04 2.99 21.28
N GLY A 57 -4.13 4.27 21.65
CA GLY A 57 -3.13 4.97 22.44
C GLY A 57 -1.92 5.46 21.62
N ARG A 58 -1.94 5.36 20.28
CA ARG A 58 -0.85 5.78 19.39
C ARG A 58 -1.12 7.15 18.79
N ASN A 59 -0.04 7.81 18.36
CA ASN A 59 -0.12 9.12 17.72
C ASN A 59 -0.50 9.00 16.25
N PHE A 60 -1.26 9.98 15.76
CA PHE A 60 -1.59 10.15 14.36
C PHE A 60 -1.22 11.54 13.86
N TYR A 61 -0.47 11.61 12.75
CA TYR A 61 -0.04 12.84 12.11
C TYR A 61 -0.55 12.88 10.67
N ALA A 62 -1.38 13.87 10.34
CA ALA A 62 -2.07 13.98 9.07
C ALA A 62 -1.35 14.90 8.09
N TYR A 63 -1.16 14.45 6.85
CA TYR A 63 -0.64 15.25 5.74
C TYR A 63 -1.57 15.18 4.54
N THR A 64 -1.57 16.25 3.76
CA THR A 64 -2.29 16.28 2.47
C THR A 64 -1.29 16.44 1.34
N CYS A 65 -1.38 15.56 0.34
CA CYS A 65 -0.56 15.61 -0.87
C CYS A 65 -1.26 14.93 -2.04
N ASP A 66 -1.36 15.62 -3.16
CA ASP A 66 -1.75 15.01 -4.43
C ASP A 66 -0.52 14.42 -5.11
N PHE A 67 -0.47 13.10 -5.21
CA PHE A 67 0.65 12.38 -5.80
C PHE A 67 0.68 12.46 -7.34
N SER A 68 -0.31 13.05 -7.99
CA SER A 68 -0.22 13.40 -9.40
C SER A 68 0.60 14.68 -9.66
N ASP A 69 0.84 15.49 -8.63
CA ASP A 69 1.72 16.66 -8.67
C ASP A 69 3.10 16.31 -8.07
N ARG A 70 4.07 16.14 -8.94
CA ARG A 70 5.45 15.79 -8.54
C ARG A 70 6.13 16.88 -7.70
N LYS A 71 5.79 18.16 -7.86
CA LYS A 71 6.34 19.24 -7.04
C LYS A 71 5.74 19.18 -5.63
N ALA A 72 4.43 18.98 -5.54
CA ALA A 72 3.76 18.77 -4.26
C ALA A 72 4.32 17.53 -3.53
N LEU A 73 4.59 16.43 -4.24
CA LEU A 73 5.20 15.22 -3.69
C LEU A 73 6.56 15.49 -3.06
N TYR A 74 7.48 16.18 -3.75
CA TYR A 74 8.79 16.51 -3.18
C TYR A 74 8.70 17.47 -1.99
N LYS A 75 7.78 18.45 -2.03
CA LYS A 75 7.51 19.33 -0.88
C LYS A 75 7.01 18.54 0.31
N PHE A 76 6.06 17.62 0.09
CA PHE A 76 5.56 16.71 1.13
C PHE A 76 6.69 15.88 1.75
N ILE A 77 7.54 15.25 0.93
CA ILE A 77 8.69 14.47 1.39
C ILE A 77 9.62 15.33 2.26
N GLY A 78 9.92 16.55 1.83
CA GLY A 78 10.76 17.49 2.60
C GLY A 78 10.17 17.83 3.96
N ASN A 79 8.86 18.14 4.00
CA ASN A 79 8.17 18.46 5.26
C ASN A 79 8.19 17.26 6.21
N VAL A 80 7.83 16.06 5.73
CA VAL A 80 7.80 14.85 6.56
C VAL A 80 9.19 14.51 7.12
N LYS A 81 10.24 14.63 6.31
CA LYS A 81 11.62 14.38 6.77
C LYS A 81 12.09 15.40 7.82
N ASN A 82 11.63 16.64 7.71
CA ASN A 82 11.95 17.69 8.66
C ASN A 82 11.24 17.46 10.00
N ASP A 83 9.96 17.05 9.96
CA ASP A 83 9.14 16.82 11.14
C ASP A 83 9.46 15.47 11.82
N PHE A 84 9.87 14.48 11.00
CA PHE A 84 10.17 13.11 11.44
C PHE A 84 11.50 12.63 10.89
N PRO A 85 12.60 12.84 11.62
CA PRO A 85 13.95 12.46 11.16
C PRO A 85 14.13 10.94 11.06
N LYS A 86 13.19 10.16 11.61
CA LYS A 86 13.27 8.71 11.62
C LYS A 86 11.91 8.09 11.28
N ILE A 87 11.82 7.48 10.13
CA ILE A 87 10.68 6.69 9.68
C ILE A 87 11.17 5.27 9.42
N GLU A 88 10.66 4.29 10.16
CA GLU A 88 11.06 2.90 10.06
C GLU A 88 10.27 2.12 9.02
N ILE A 89 9.02 2.53 8.80
CA ILE A 89 8.06 1.79 7.98
C ILE A 89 7.46 2.71 6.95
N LEU A 90 7.47 2.28 5.68
CA LEU A 90 6.76 2.95 4.58
C LEU A 90 5.78 1.96 3.94
N VAL A 91 4.48 2.30 3.97
CA VAL A 91 3.44 1.56 3.26
C VAL A 91 2.94 2.38 2.07
N ASN A 92 3.37 1.99 0.89
CA ASN A 92 2.97 2.57 -0.39
C ASN A 92 1.63 1.97 -0.84
N ASN A 93 0.52 2.50 -0.29
CA ASN A 93 -0.84 2.03 -0.57
C ASN A 93 -1.62 2.97 -1.51
N ALA A 94 -1.34 4.27 -1.51
CA ALA A 94 -2.07 5.22 -2.36
C ALA A 94 -2.10 4.76 -3.82
N GLY A 95 -3.28 4.84 -4.43
CA GLY A 95 -3.47 4.45 -5.81
C GLY A 95 -4.86 4.80 -6.32
N THR A 96 -4.98 4.90 -7.63
CA THR A 96 -6.23 5.16 -8.32
C THR A 96 -6.44 4.17 -9.46
N ILE A 97 -7.68 4.05 -9.89
CA ILE A 97 -8.07 3.22 -11.02
C ILE A 97 -9.04 4.01 -11.91
N LEU A 98 -8.70 4.14 -13.17
CA LEU A 98 -9.55 4.75 -14.20
C LEU A 98 -9.91 3.66 -15.21
N ARG A 99 -11.19 3.55 -15.53
CA ARG A 99 -11.71 2.49 -16.40
C ARG A 99 -12.17 3.08 -17.71
N ASN A 100 -11.62 2.55 -18.81
CA ASN A 100 -12.07 2.83 -20.16
C ASN A 100 -11.64 1.70 -21.12
N PRO A 101 -12.36 1.43 -22.22
CA PRO A 101 -11.86 0.57 -23.27
C PRO A 101 -10.47 0.99 -23.75
N ILE A 102 -9.62 0.05 -24.13
CA ILE A 102 -8.23 0.34 -24.52
C ILE A 102 -8.18 1.36 -25.69
N VAL A 103 -9.08 1.21 -26.65
CA VAL A 103 -9.15 2.09 -27.84
C VAL A 103 -9.59 3.52 -27.51
N GLU A 104 -10.16 3.76 -26.34
CA GLU A 104 -10.63 5.06 -25.83
C GLU A 104 -9.85 5.52 -24.59
N HIS A 105 -8.82 4.78 -24.20
CA HIS A 105 -8.04 5.10 -22.99
C HIS A 105 -7.10 6.27 -23.28
N SER A 106 -7.43 7.44 -22.77
CA SER A 106 -6.68 8.67 -23.07
C SER A 106 -5.28 8.68 -22.43
N ASP A 107 -4.39 9.48 -23.02
CA ASP A 107 -3.04 9.69 -22.47
C ASP A 107 -3.10 10.29 -21.08
N GLU A 108 -4.07 11.20 -20.77
CA GLU A 108 -4.22 11.78 -19.44
C GLU A 108 -4.61 10.72 -18.39
N TYR A 109 -5.42 9.73 -18.77
CA TYR A 109 -5.75 8.62 -17.88
C TYR A 109 -4.54 7.75 -17.61
N TRP A 110 -3.77 7.46 -18.65
CA TRP A 110 -2.53 6.71 -18.56
C TRP A 110 -1.52 7.43 -17.67
N ASP A 111 -1.20 8.67 -17.98
CA ASP A 111 -0.22 9.47 -17.26
C ASP A 111 -0.56 9.62 -15.78
N LYS A 112 -1.83 9.92 -15.49
CA LYS A 112 -2.31 10.05 -14.09
C LYS A 112 -2.16 8.76 -13.31
N ILE A 113 -2.49 7.60 -13.91
CA ILE A 113 -2.37 6.31 -13.25
C ILE A 113 -0.91 5.97 -13.01
N ILE A 114 -0.06 6.13 -14.01
CA ILE A 114 1.37 5.83 -13.91
C ILE A 114 2.03 6.77 -12.87
N GLU A 115 1.69 8.05 -12.88
CA GLU A 115 2.27 9.00 -11.93
C GLU A 115 1.91 8.65 -10.49
N ILE A 116 0.62 8.40 -10.19
CA ILE A 116 0.18 8.10 -8.82
C ILE A 116 0.60 6.69 -8.38
N ASN A 117 0.35 5.68 -9.22
CA ASN A 117 0.46 4.28 -8.82
C ASN A 117 1.88 3.71 -8.91
N LEU A 118 2.75 4.33 -9.71
CA LEU A 118 4.10 3.82 -9.97
C LEU A 118 5.17 4.86 -9.67
N SER A 119 5.17 6.00 -10.36
CA SER A 119 6.22 7.01 -10.23
C SER A 119 6.32 7.59 -8.83
N ALA A 120 5.19 8.00 -8.24
CA ALA A 120 5.17 8.55 -6.88
C ALA A 120 5.62 7.51 -5.85
N GLN A 121 5.20 6.26 -5.99
CA GLN A 121 5.59 5.19 -5.07
C GLN A 121 7.09 4.85 -5.17
N PHE A 122 7.65 4.89 -6.39
CA PHE A 122 9.10 4.79 -6.59
C PHE A 122 9.85 5.92 -5.90
N ILE A 123 9.39 7.18 -6.08
CA ILE A 123 10.01 8.36 -5.47
C ILE A 123 9.96 8.27 -3.93
N LEU A 124 8.80 7.94 -3.35
CA LEU A 124 8.65 7.77 -1.91
C LEU A 124 9.60 6.70 -1.36
N ALA A 125 9.62 5.52 -1.99
CA ALA A 125 10.50 4.42 -1.59
C ALA A 125 11.98 4.83 -1.68
N ARG A 126 12.39 5.50 -2.76
CA ARG A 126 13.76 5.99 -2.93
C ARG A 126 14.13 7.01 -1.85
N GLU A 127 13.28 8.01 -1.65
CA GLU A 127 13.61 9.14 -0.76
C GLU A 127 13.63 8.74 0.72
N PHE A 128 12.65 7.98 1.20
CA PHE A 128 12.67 7.47 2.57
C PHE A 128 13.64 6.30 2.75
N GLY A 129 13.80 5.48 1.72
CA GLY A 129 14.73 4.36 1.73
C GLY A 129 16.20 4.76 1.84
N LYS A 130 16.61 5.93 1.32
CA LYS A 130 17.97 6.47 1.52
C LYS A 130 18.38 6.50 3.00
N GLU A 131 17.49 6.97 3.86
CA GLU A 131 17.75 7.05 5.31
C GLU A 131 17.67 5.68 5.97
N MET A 132 16.74 4.82 5.52
CA MET A 132 16.65 3.43 5.97
C MET A 132 17.94 2.65 5.67
N VAL A 133 18.47 2.79 4.47
CA VAL A 133 19.76 2.18 4.05
C VAL A 133 20.91 2.74 4.89
N SER A 134 20.97 4.05 5.09
CA SER A 134 22.05 4.69 5.87
C SER A 134 22.11 4.20 7.33
N ARG A 135 20.96 3.92 7.95
CA ARG A 135 20.89 3.42 9.33
C ARG A 135 20.86 1.90 9.46
N GLY A 136 20.81 1.16 8.34
CA GLY A 136 20.79 -0.31 8.34
C GLY A 136 19.48 -0.94 8.81
N TYR A 137 18.35 -0.20 8.74
CA TYR A 137 17.02 -0.72 9.09
C TYR A 137 15.90 0.02 8.36
N GLY A 138 14.97 -0.74 7.82
CA GLY A 138 13.73 -0.21 7.24
C GLY A 138 12.82 -1.30 6.69
N LYS A 139 11.51 -1.00 6.68
CA LYS A 139 10.48 -1.85 6.11
C LYS A 139 9.68 -1.06 5.07
N ILE A 140 9.71 -1.50 3.84
CA ILE A 140 8.96 -0.90 2.74
C ILE A 140 7.98 -1.93 2.20
N VAL A 141 6.69 -1.61 2.28
CA VAL A 141 5.62 -2.45 1.78
C VAL A 141 4.88 -1.72 0.67
N PHE A 142 4.86 -2.31 -0.51
CA PHE A 142 4.04 -1.84 -1.61
C PHE A 142 2.69 -2.55 -1.62
N VAL A 143 1.65 -1.86 -2.07
CA VAL A 143 0.38 -2.51 -2.38
C VAL A 143 0.33 -2.81 -3.88
N ALA A 144 0.57 -4.08 -4.19
CA ALA A 144 0.46 -4.66 -5.51
C ALA A 144 -1.03 -4.92 -5.87
N SER A 145 -1.31 -5.92 -6.67
CA SER A 145 -2.65 -6.37 -7.06
C SER A 145 -2.57 -7.77 -7.67
N LEU A 146 -3.69 -8.44 -7.79
CA LEU A 146 -3.82 -9.58 -8.72
C LEU A 146 -3.38 -9.19 -10.13
N LEU A 147 -3.60 -7.92 -10.52
CA LEU A 147 -3.17 -7.39 -11.82
C LEU A 147 -1.65 -7.14 -11.93
N SER A 148 -0.88 -7.46 -10.90
CA SER A 148 0.57 -7.63 -11.01
C SER A 148 0.96 -8.96 -11.69
N PHE A 149 0.00 -9.89 -11.81
CA PHE A 149 0.22 -11.25 -12.34
C PHE A 149 -0.69 -11.57 -13.53
N GLN A 150 -1.80 -10.86 -13.70
CA GLN A 150 -2.78 -11.09 -14.76
C GLN A 150 -3.23 -9.75 -15.34
N GLY A 151 -3.81 -9.81 -16.56
CA GLY A 151 -4.42 -8.64 -17.20
C GLY A 151 -5.74 -8.25 -16.55
N GLY A 152 -6.15 -7.01 -16.78
CA GLY A 152 -7.44 -6.49 -16.34
C GLY A 152 -8.28 -6.00 -17.52
N ILE A 153 -9.60 -6.04 -17.40
CA ILE A 153 -10.54 -5.52 -18.40
C ILE A 153 -10.80 -4.03 -18.10
N LEU A 154 -10.70 -3.17 -19.10
CA LEU A 154 -10.91 -1.70 -19.02
C LEU A 154 -9.90 -0.93 -18.16
N VAL A 155 -8.79 -1.54 -17.76
CA VAL A 155 -7.84 -0.94 -16.81
C VAL A 155 -6.37 -1.12 -17.24
N PRO A 156 -6.00 -0.78 -18.50
CA PRO A 156 -4.64 -1.04 -19.00
C PRO A 156 -3.57 -0.33 -18.17
N GLY A 157 -3.73 0.97 -17.88
CA GLY A 157 -2.78 1.73 -17.08
C GLY A 157 -2.64 1.21 -15.65
N TYR A 158 -3.75 0.77 -15.02
CA TYR A 158 -3.68 0.16 -13.69
C TYR A 158 -2.91 -1.16 -13.72
N ALA A 159 -3.18 -2.03 -14.68
CA ALA A 159 -2.47 -3.31 -14.81
C ALA A 159 -0.98 -3.08 -15.07
N ALA A 160 -0.62 -2.16 -15.96
CA ALA A 160 0.77 -1.79 -16.22
C ALA A 160 1.46 -1.25 -14.96
N SER A 161 0.81 -0.34 -14.21
CA SER A 161 1.36 0.21 -12.97
C SER A 161 1.60 -0.86 -11.92
N LYS A 162 0.67 -1.81 -11.76
CA LYS A 162 0.80 -2.90 -10.77
C LYS A 162 1.79 -3.98 -11.20
N GLY A 163 1.97 -4.21 -12.50
CA GLY A 163 3.09 -4.97 -13.06
C GLY A 163 4.44 -4.30 -12.74
N GLY A 164 4.51 -2.97 -12.93
CA GLY A 164 5.69 -2.18 -12.57
C GLY A 164 6.03 -2.24 -11.08
N ILE A 165 5.04 -2.16 -10.19
CA ILE A 165 5.26 -2.33 -8.74
C ILE A 165 5.87 -3.68 -8.41
N LYS A 166 5.41 -4.77 -9.05
CA LYS A 166 6.02 -6.11 -8.87
C LYS A 166 7.52 -6.07 -9.17
N GLN A 167 7.93 -5.44 -10.25
CA GLN A 167 9.35 -5.35 -10.63
C GLN A 167 10.14 -4.42 -9.69
N LEU A 168 9.54 -3.30 -9.25
CA LEU A 168 10.20 -2.39 -8.29
C LEU A 168 10.50 -3.09 -6.96
N VAL A 169 9.58 -3.90 -6.45
CA VAL A 169 9.78 -4.67 -5.21
C VAL A 169 11.03 -5.54 -5.31
N MET A 170 11.21 -6.25 -6.42
CA MET A 170 12.39 -7.10 -6.65
C MET A 170 13.66 -6.25 -6.81
N ALA A 171 13.59 -5.15 -7.56
CA ALA A 171 14.74 -4.28 -7.80
C ALA A 171 15.25 -3.65 -6.50
N PHE A 172 14.36 -3.04 -5.70
CA PHE A 172 14.74 -2.47 -4.40
C PHE A 172 15.26 -3.52 -3.43
N SER A 173 14.61 -4.70 -3.39
CA SER A 173 15.05 -5.81 -2.55
C SER A 173 16.47 -6.26 -2.89
N ASN A 174 16.77 -6.46 -4.18
CA ASN A 174 18.10 -6.90 -4.63
C ASN A 174 19.22 -5.93 -4.21
N GLU A 175 18.93 -4.62 -4.20
CA GLU A 175 19.92 -3.61 -3.83
C GLU A 175 20.03 -3.36 -2.32
N TRP A 176 18.93 -3.55 -1.57
CA TRP A 176 18.84 -3.05 -0.20
C TRP A 176 18.73 -4.12 0.88
N ALA A 177 18.47 -5.38 0.54
CA ALA A 177 18.36 -6.46 1.51
C ALA A 177 19.63 -6.62 2.34
N SER A 178 20.81 -6.57 1.72
CA SER A 178 22.11 -6.64 2.41
C SER A 178 22.42 -5.38 3.25
N LYS A 179 21.64 -4.33 3.07
CA LYS A 179 21.76 -3.06 3.80
C LYS A 179 20.71 -2.93 4.92
N GLY A 180 20.07 -4.03 5.29
CA GLY A 180 19.10 -4.08 6.39
C GLY A 180 17.71 -3.51 6.07
N VAL A 181 17.37 -3.31 4.79
CA VAL A 181 16.04 -2.83 4.39
C VAL A 181 15.26 -3.95 3.70
N ASN A 182 14.11 -4.31 4.28
CA ASN A 182 13.21 -5.27 3.68
C ASN A 182 12.21 -4.56 2.75
N VAL A 183 12.10 -5.02 1.52
CA VAL A 183 11.15 -4.50 0.53
C VAL A 183 10.28 -5.63 0.01
N ASN A 184 8.98 -5.54 0.31
CA ASN A 184 8.00 -6.57 -0.06
C ASN A 184 6.70 -5.90 -0.54
N ALA A 185 5.73 -6.71 -0.97
CA ALA A 185 4.41 -6.23 -1.31
C ALA A 185 3.29 -7.14 -0.78
N ILE A 186 2.11 -6.56 -0.66
CA ILE A 186 0.85 -7.28 -0.51
C ILE A 186 0.09 -7.16 -1.84
N ALA A 187 -0.41 -8.28 -2.36
CA ALA A 187 -1.32 -8.31 -3.50
C ALA A 187 -2.73 -8.65 -3.00
N PRO A 188 -3.58 -7.64 -2.78
CA PRO A 188 -4.97 -7.88 -2.40
C PRO A 188 -5.76 -8.53 -3.54
N GLY A 189 -6.68 -9.41 -3.17
CA GLY A 189 -7.73 -9.90 -4.05
C GLY A 189 -8.86 -8.88 -4.25
N TYR A 190 -10.06 -9.37 -4.42
CA TYR A 190 -11.26 -8.54 -4.52
C TYR A 190 -11.73 -8.13 -3.12
N ILE A 191 -11.36 -6.92 -2.71
CA ILE A 191 -11.63 -6.35 -1.39
C ILE A 191 -12.77 -5.32 -1.49
N GLU A 192 -13.66 -5.31 -0.51
CA GLU A 192 -14.76 -4.34 -0.40
C GLU A 192 -14.21 -2.94 -0.07
N THR A 193 -14.16 -2.10 -1.08
CA THR A 193 -13.74 -0.70 -1.00
C THR A 193 -14.55 0.17 -1.95
N ASN A 194 -14.34 1.48 -1.89
CA ASN A 194 -14.96 2.38 -2.87
C ASN A 194 -14.50 2.10 -4.30
N ASN A 195 -13.26 1.63 -4.50
CA ASN A 195 -12.74 1.31 -5.84
C ASN A 195 -13.42 0.09 -6.47
N THR A 196 -14.02 -0.78 -5.66
CA THR A 196 -14.72 -1.99 -6.11
C THR A 196 -16.23 -1.88 -6.05
N LYS A 197 -16.77 -0.74 -5.58
CA LYS A 197 -18.22 -0.53 -5.40
C LYS A 197 -19.00 -0.82 -6.69
N ALA A 198 -18.58 -0.24 -7.80
CA ALA A 198 -19.24 -0.45 -9.09
C ALA A 198 -19.26 -1.93 -9.55
N LEU A 199 -18.22 -2.71 -9.22
CA LEU A 199 -18.18 -4.15 -9.52
C LEU A 199 -19.13 -4.95 -8.63
N ARG A 200 -19.32 -4.53 -7.38
CA ARG A 200 -20.24 -5.20 -6.43
C ARG A 200 -21.70 -4.87 -6.72
N GLU A 201 -21.98 -3.68 -7.25
CA GLU A 201 -23.32 -3.23 -7.65
C GLU A 201 -23.77 -3.85 -8.99
N ASP A 202 -22.86 -4.22 -9.86
CA ASP A 202 -23.14 -4.94 -11.10
C ASP A 202 -23.37 -6.43 -10.78
N LYS A 203 -24.64 -6.87 -10.81
CA LYS A 203 -25.04 -8.24 -10.44
C LYS A 203 -24.33 -9.33 -11.27
N VAL A 204 -24.07 -9.08 -12.54
CA VAL A 204 -23.40 -10.05 -13.43
C VAL A 204 -21.91 -10.15 -13.06
N ARG A 205 -21.25 -9.02 -12.94
CA ARG A 205 -19.83 -8.96 -12.55
C ARG A 205 -19.60 -9.47 -11.14
N ASN A 206 -20.46 -9.08 -10.21
CA ASN A 206 -20.36 -9.53 -8.81
C ASN A 206 -20.46 -11.05 -8.72
N LYS A 207 -21.46 -11.65 -9.40
CA LYS A 207 -21.62 -13.11 -9.42
C LYS A 207 -20.42 -13.80 -10.04
N ALA A 208 -19.94 -13.34 -11.19
CA ALA A 208 -18.78 -13.92 -11.87
C ALA A 208 -17.50 -13.86 -11.02
N ILE A 209 -17.32 -12.79 -10.22
CA ILE A 209 -16.21 -12.65 -9.29
C ILE A 209 -16.36 -13.61 -8.11
N LEU A 210 -17.53 -13.66 -7.47
CA LEU A 210 -17.80 -14.55 -6.33
C LEU A 210 -17.66 -16.02 -6.69
N ASP A 211 -18.17 -16.44 -7.85
CA ASP A 211 -18.07 -17.83 -8.33
C ASP A 211 -16.60 -18.28 -8.52
N ARG A 212 -15.69 -17.33 -8.66
CA ARG A 212 -14.26 -17.60 -8.85
C ARG A 212 -13.45 -17.53 -7.57
N ILE A 213 -13.90 -16.84 -6.51
CA ILE A 213 -13.19 -16.76 -5.24
C ILE A 213 -13.42 -18.04 -4.44
N PRO A 214 -12.40 -18.89 -4.16
CA PRO A 214 -12.60 -20.12 -3.39
C PRO A 214 -13.16 -19.88 -1.97
N ALA A 215 -12.81 -18.76 -1.35
CA ALA A 215 -13.35 -18.37 -0.03
C ALA A 215 -14.85 -17.99 -0.07
N GLY A 216 -15.48 -17.89 -1.25
CA GLY A 216 -16.92 -17.65 -1.42
C GLY A 216 -17.40 -16.24 -1.02
N ARG A 217 -16.49 -15.32 -0.75
CA ARG A 217 -16.84 -13.95 -0.36
C ARG A 217 -15.83 -12.93 -0.88
N TRP A 218 -16.25 -11.68 -0.95
CA TRP A 218 -15.32 -10.56 -1.03
C TRP A 218 -14.47 -10.49 0.23
N GLY A 219 -13.22 -10.09 0.09
CA GLY A 219 -12.38 -9.76 1.24
C GLY A 219 -12.77 -8.41 1.84
N LEU A 220 -12.50 -8.24 3.12
CA LEU A 220 -12.62 -6.98 3.82
C LEU A 220 -11.23 -6.33 3.97
N PRO A 221 -11.12 -5.01 4.16
CA PRO A 221 -9.83 -4.38 4.46
C PRO A 221 -9.12 -5.02 5.66
N GLU A 222 -9.87 -5.49 6.64
CA GLU A 222 -9.39 -6.17 7.85
C GLU A 222 -8.70 -7.51 7.55
N ASP A 223 -9.08 -8.21 6.48
CA ASP A 223 -8.42 -9.45 6.06
C ASP A 223 -6.93 -9.24 5.68
N LEU A 224 -6.54 -8.00 5.41
CA LEU A 224 -5.18 -7.63 5.02
C LEU A 224 -4.30 -7.19 6.21
N MET A 225 -4.90 -6.95 7.39
CA MET A 225 -4.22 -6.36 8.54
C MET A 225 -3.07 -7.23 9.06
N GLY A 226 -3.28 -8.54 9.17
CA GLY A 226 -2.22 -9.46 9.60
C GLY A 226 -1.01 -9.48 8.68
N ALA A 227 -1.24 -9.40 7.36
CA ALA A 227 -0.16 -9.39 6.37
C ALA A 227 0.70 -8.12 6.47
N VAL A 228 0.11 -6.94 6.67
CA VAL A 228 0.88 -5.69 6.78
C VAL A 228 1.70 -5.66 8.07
N VAL A 229 1.15 -6.11 9.20
CA VAL A 229 1.91 -6.19 10.47
C VAL A 229 3.09 -7.16 10.31
N PHE A 230 2.86 -8.35 9.73
CA PHE A 230 3.93 -9.31 9.45
C PHE A 230 5.05 -8.68 8.62
N LEU A 231 4.73 -8.05 7.49
CA LEU A 231 5.73 -7.48 6.59
C LEU A 231 6.45 -6.26 7.16
N CYS A 232 5.82 -5.53 8.06
CA CYS A 232 6.39 -4.33 8.70
C CYS A 232 7.16 -4.63 9.99
N SER A 233 7.14 -5.87 10.47
CA SER A 233 7.73 -6.28 11.74
C SER A 233 9.01 -7.12 11.57
N ASP A 234 9.67 -7.41 12.68
CA ASP A 234 10.86 -8.26 12.72
C ASP A 234 10.56 -9.74 12.43
N ALA A 235 9.27 -10.12 12.43
CA ALA A 235 8.85 -11.46 12.02
C ALA A 235 9.15 -11.77 10.54
N SER A 236 9.36 -10.76 9.71
CA SER A 236 9.66 -10.88 8.28
C SER A 236 11.11 -10.51 7.91
N ASN A 237 12.06 -10.50 8.85
CA ASN A 237 13.43 -10.02 8.60
C ASN A 237 14.18 -10.78 7.48
N TYR A 238 13.82 -12.03 7.20
CA TYR A 238 14.42 -12.81 6.11
C TYR A 238 13.57 -12.83 4.84
N LEU A 239 12.44 -12.08 4.81
CA LEU A 239 11.56 -11.97 3.65
C LEU A 239 11.90 -10.71 2.86
N ASN A 240 12.31 -10.89 1.60
CA ASN A 240 12.67 -9.80 0.69
C ASN A 240 12.24 -10.12 -0.74
N GLY A 241 11.81 -9.09 -1.48
CA GLY A 241 11.38 -9.23 -2.87
C GLY A 241 10.09 -10.01 -3.07
N SER A 242 9.39 -10.33 -2.01
CA SER A 242 8.21 -11.19 -2.01
C SER A 242 6.92 -10.40 -2.20
N ILE A 243 5.94 -11.05 -2.85
CA ILE A 243 4.59 -10.52 -2.96
C ILE A 243 3.64 -11.50 -2.26
N VAL A 244 3.14 -11.10 -1.11
CA VAL A 244 2.19 -11.90 -0.33
C VAL A 244 0.79 -11.67 -0.90
N THR A 245 0.20 -12.72 -1.47
CA THR A 245 -1.15 -12.67 -2.01
C THR A 245 -2.16 -12.94 -0.90
N VAL A 246 -3.15 -12.04 -0.75
CA VAL A 246 -4.25 -12.17 0.21
C VAL A 246 -5.56 -11.98 -0.58
N ASP A 247 -6.10 -13.05 -1.13
CA ASP A 247 -7.09 -13.00 -2.21
C ASP A 247 -8.23 -14.02 -2.10
N GLY A 248 -8.34 -14.71 -0.98
CA GLY A 248 -9.34 -15.75 -0.78
C GLY A 248 -9.16 -16.98 -1.70
N GLY A 249 -7.95 -17.18 -2.24
CA GLY A 249 -7.60 -18.31 -3.10
C GLY A 249 -7.77 -18.03 -4.61
N TRP A 250 -8.06 -16.79 -5.01
CA TRP A 250 -8.27 -16.43 -6.42
C TRP A 250 -7.11 -16.84 -7.34
N MET A 251 -5.88 -16.61 -6.93
CA MET A 251 -4.68 -16.92 -7.74
C MET A 251 -4.30 -18.40 -7.76
N GLY A 252 -4.82 -19.17 -6.82
CA GLY A 252 -4.57 -20.61 -6.72
C GLY A 252 -5.47 -21.47 -7.62
N ARG A 253 -6.37 -20.84 -8.41
CA ARG A 253 -7.38 -21.53 -9.23
C ARG A 253 -7.23 -21.19 -10.71
#